data_e1c9c282562b0b210c448f853e09f4f8
#
_entry.id   e1c9c282562b0b210c448f853e09f4f8
#
_cell.length_a   1.000
_cell.length_b   1.000
_cell.length_c   1.000
_cell.angle_alpha   90.00
_cell.angle_beta   90.00
_cell.angle_gamma   90.00
#
_symmetry.space_group_name_H-M   'P 1'
#
loop_
_entity.id
_entity.type
_entity.pdbx_description
1 polymer ?
#
loop_
_entity_poly.entity_id
_entity_poly.type
_entity_poly.pdbx_seq_one_letter_code
_entity_poly.pdbx_strand_id
1 'polypeptide(L)'
;ELYFDDTSDWFNPDYEYFSNPQSLATYLGYPTDGSGDWPNPYRYGYIVEIGNAADAAVANVTVNKLETMGRFSHENSVVMPDDRTVFLSDDGTGVVFFKFVADVAGDMSAGTLYAAQITQAAGVDDPAEAALGIEWIELASMGEADIEAAIASFDGTFADGNYITDEQVCDWAESKSAADLSCDEDVTIDANPFSDDRVAYLESRKAAVALGATGEFRKMEGVNINYNLASNWWNGGAADGDQAYMYMAMSSFDKTMSDDEGAIQLNGDNGKCGVVYRMKLMRNAAGEVDVMTMVPAIVGGPYYADRSVNECNVNNISNPDNLLIMDDGRVLIGEDTGNHENNVVWVFDDPAI
;
A
#
# COMPACT_ATOMS: atom_id res chain seq x y z
N GLU A 1 2.80 -5.78 -12.45
CA GLU A 1 1.59 -5.79 -11.65
C GLU A 1 0.36 -5.47 -12.51
N LEU A 2 -0.76 -6.15 -12.27
CA LEU A 2 -2.04 -5.92 -12.95
C LEU A 2 -3.09 -5.53 -11.92
N TYR A 3 -3.28 -4.24 -11.74
CA TYR A 3 -4.31 -3.68 -10.89
C TYR A 3 -5.08 -2.58 -11.64
N PHE A 4 -6.38 -2.57 -11.49
CA PHE A 4 -7.28 -1.54 -12.04
C PHE A 4 -8.10 -0.97 -10.89
N ASP A 5 -7.96 0.31 -10.65
CA ASP A 5 -8.70 1.04 -9.61
C ASP A 5 -10.20 1.03 -9.90
N ASP A 6 -10.55 1.13 -11.16
CA ASP A 6 -11.92 1.08 -11.64
C ASP A 6 -12.09 -0.12 -12.56
N THR A 7 -13.00 -1.02 -12.20
CA THR A 7 -13.34 -2.17 -13.02
C THR A 7 -14.00 -1.77 -14.35
N SER A 8 -14.53 -0.54 -14.48
CA SER A 8 -15.01 -0.01 -15.75
C SER A 8 -13.91 0.14 -16.79
N ASP A 9 -12.69 0.46 -16.38
CA ASP A 9 -11.53 0.57 -17.26
C ASP A 9 -11.13 -0.78 -17.88
N TRP A 10 -11.49 -1.88 -17.22
CA TRP A 10 -11.25 -3.24 -17.72
C TRP A 10 -11.88 -3.49 -19.10
N PHE A 11 -12.98 -2.84 -19.40
CA PHE A 11 -13.70 -2.98 -20.66
C PHE A 11 -13.44 -1.84 -21.66
N ASN A 12 -12.63 -0.84 -21.26
CA ASN A 12 -12.33 0.30 -22.12
C ASN A 12 -11.28 -0.07 -23.18
N PRO A 13 -11.63 -0.15 -24.49
CA PRO A 13 -10.69 -0.51 -25.53
C PRO A 13 -9.60 0.55 -25.78
N ASP A 14 -9.83 1.77 -25.34
CA ASP A 14 -8.95 2.92 -25.52
C ASP A 14 -8.00 3.12 -24.32
N TYR A 15 -8.05 2.24 -23.31
CA TYR A 15 -7.17 2.30 -22.16
C TYR A 15 -5.73 1.96 -22.55
N GLU A 16 -4.89 3.00 -22.62
CA GLU A 16 -3.52 2.91 -23.16
C GLU A 16 -2.46 2.47 -22.15
N TYR A 17 -2.83 2.26 -20.88
CA TYR A 17 -1.86 1.87 -19.88
C TYR A 17 -1.39 0.41 -20.07
N PHE A 18 -0.23 0.07 -19.54
CA PHE A 18 0.58 -1.16 -19.77
C PHE A 18 -0.16 -2.49 -19.85
N SER A 19 -1.41 -2.52 -19.49
CA SER A 19 -2.23 -3.70 -19.35
C SER A 19 -3.57 -3.49 -20.02
N ASN A 20 -3.58 -3.12 -21.29
CA ASN A 20 -4.82 -3.18 -22.06
C ASN A 20 -5.46 -4.56 -21.83
N PRO A 21 -6.66 -4.63 -21.26
CA PRO A 21 -7.36 -5.88 -20.96
C PRO A 21 -7.46 -6.80 -22.16
N GLN A 22 -7.60 -6.24 -23.37
CA GLN A 22 -7.62 -6.99 -24.63
C GLN A 22 -6.27 -7.67 -24.92
N SER A 23 -5.16 -7.01 -24.62
CA SER A 23 -3.82 -7.59 -24.77
C SER A 23 -3.63 -8.74 -23.78
N LEU A 24 -4.10 -8.60 -22.54
CA LEU A 24 -4.08 -9.66 -21.56
C LEU A 24 -4.99 -10.81 -21.96
N ALA A 25 -6.21 -10.52 -22.41
CA ALA A 25 -7.15 -11.55 -22.91
C ALA A 25 -6.52 -12.33 -24.06
N THR A 26 -5.89 -11.64 -25.02
CA THR A 26 -5.16 -12.26 -26.14
C THR A 26 -4.03 -13.15 -25.64
N TYR A 27 -3.22 -12.66 -24.72
CA TYR A 27 -2.10 -13.42 -24.14
C TYR A 27 -2.56 -14.68 -23.43
N LEU A 28 -3.66 -14.60 -22.71
CA LEU A 28 -4.27 -15.73 -21.98
C LEU A 28 -5.13 -16.65 -22.86
N GLY A 29 -5.32 -16.30 -24.15
CA GLY A 29 -6.09 -17.10 -25.10
C GLY A 29 -7.61 -16.92 -25.01
N TYR A 30 -8.08 -15.82 -24.42
CA TYR A 30 -9.49 -15.46 -24.42
C TYR A 30 -9.91 -14.84 -25.76
N PRO A 31 -11.17 -15.05 -26.20
CA PRO A 31 -11.70 -14.34 -27.35
C PRO A 31 -11.74 -12.83 -27.13
N THR A 32 -11.28 -12.06 -28.12
CA THR A 32 -11.27 -10.59 -28.06
C THR A 32 -12.39 -9.93 -28.85
N ASP A 33 -13.33 -10.73 -29.34
CA ASP A 33 -14.49 -10.31 -30.14
C ASP A 33 -15.79 -10.14 -29.33
N GLY A 34 -15.69 -10.21 -28.00
CA GLY A 34 -16.83 -10.15 -27.09
C GLY A 34 -17.67 -11.41 -27.00
N SER A 35 -17.20 -12.51 -27.60
CA SER A 35 -17.94 -13.79 -27.65
C SER A 35 -17.54 -14.79 -26.57
N GLY A 36 -16.75 -14.38 -25.58
CA GLY A 36 -16.24 -15.29 -24.55
C GLY A 36 -15.99 -14.64 -23.22
N ASP A 37 -15.55 -15.44 -22.27
CA ASP A 37 -15.19 -14.98 -20.95
C ASP A 37 -13.93 -14.09 -21.03
N TRP A 38 -13.92 -13.03 -20.24
CA TRP A 38 -12.76 -12.19 -20.04
C TRP A 38 -12.02 -12.59 -18.76
N PRO A 39 -10.71 -12.28 -18.68
CA PRO A 39 -10.00 -12.45 -17.41
C PRO A 39 -10.73 -11.69 -16.29
N ASN A 40 -10.98 -12.36 -15.18
CA ASN A 40 -11.58 -11.73 -14.01
C ASN A 40 -10.59 -10.75 -13.37
N PRO A 41 -10.87 -9.42 -13.29
CA PRO A 41 -9.96 -8.44 -12.73
C PRO A 41 -9.66 -8.70 -11.24
N TYR A 42 -10.59 -9.28 -10.51
CA TYR A 42 -10.40 -9.63 -9.10
C TYR A 42 -9.41 -10.78 -8.87
N ARG A 43 -8.86 -11.40 -9.93
CA ARG A 43 -7.77 -12.38 -9.80
C ARG A 43 -6.36 -11.76 -9.78
N TYR A 44 -6.25 -10.43 -9.84
CA TYR A 44 -4.98 -9.68 -9.93
C TYR A 44 -4.88 -8.60 -8.84
N GLY A 45 -3.65 -8.14 -8.54
CA GLY A 45 -3.41 -7.08 -7.57
C GLY A 45 -3.20 -7.59 -6.14
N TYR A 46 -2.49 -8.71 -5.97
CA TYR A 46 -2.24 -9.35 -4.67
C TYR A 46 -0.76 -9.67 -4.47
N ILE A 47 -0.35 -9.80 -3.22
CA ILE A 47 0.96 -10.32 -2.84
C ILE A 47 1.07 -11.80 -3.22
N VAL A 48 2.27 -12.21 -3.62
CA VAL A 48 2.61 -13.61 -3.89
C VAL A 48 3.68 -14.05 -2.91
N GLU A 49 3.37 -15.10 -2.14
CA GLU A 49 4.33 -15.77 -1.27
C GLU A 49 5.03 -16.90 -2.03
N ILE A 50 6.34 -16.95 -1.94
CA ILE A 50 7.15 -18.06 -2.47
C ILE A 50 7.78 -18.81 -1.30
N GLY A 51 7.13 -19.90 -0.92
CA GLY A 51 7.61 -20.78 0.14
C GLY A 51 8.72 -21.72 -0.34
N ASN A 52 9.62 -22.10 0.57
CA ASN A 52 10.75 -22.99 0.30
C ASN A 52 11.67 -22.52 -0.85
N ALA A 53 11.78 -21.23 -1.08
CA ALA A 53 12.54 -20.65 -2.19
C ALA A 53 14.04 -21.06 -2.19
N ALA A 54 14.59 -21.41 -1.04
CA ALA A 54 15.97 -21.87 -0.90
C ALA A 54 16.15 -23.39 -1.11
N ASP A 55 15.09 -24.16 -1.36
CA ASP A 55 15.19 -25.59 -1.60
C ASP A 55 15.85 -25.86 -2.95
N ALA A 56 16.84 -26.75 -2.96
CA ALA A 56 17.54 -27.14 -4.19
C ALA A 56 16.62 -27.89 -5.18
N ALA A 57 15.52 -28.47 -4.71
CA ALA A 57 14.53 -29.13 -5.54
C ALA A 57 13.36 -28.17 -5.82
N VAL A 58 13.29 -27.62 -7.02
CA VAL A 58 12.22 -26.71 -7.46
C VAL A 58 10.80 -27.28 -7.22
N ALA A 59 10.66 -28.62 -7.23
CA ALA A 59 9.39 -29.29 -6.95
C ALA A 59 8.87 -29.06 -5.51
N ASN A 60 9.71 -28.59 -4.59
CA ASN A 60 9.32 -28.28 -3.21
C ASN A 60 8.97 -26.80 -3.01
N VAL A 61 9.21 -25.96 -4.01
CA VAL A 61 8.83 -24.54 -3.97
C VAL A 61 7.32 -24.44 -4.08
N THR A 62 6.71 -23.70 -3.16
CA THR A 62 5.28 -23.36 -3.20
C THR A 62 5.11 -21.91 -3.62
N VAL A 63 4.03 -21.64 -4.35
CA VAL A 63 3.63 -20.29 -4.74
C VAL A 63 2.18 -20.10 -4.34
N ASN A 64 1.95 -19.18 -3.42
CA ASN A 64 0.63 -18.86 -2.90
C ASN A 64 0.33 -17.39 -3.22
N LYS A 65 -0.84 -17.10 -3.71
CA LYS A 65 -1.35 -15.73 -3.80
C LYS A 65 -2.07 -15.44 -2.49
N LEU A 66 -1.79 -14.32 -1.87
CA LEU A 66 -2.31 -13.94 -0.56
C LEU A 66 -3.40 -12.87 -0.73
N GLU A 67 -4.61 -13.29 -1.06
CA GLU A 67 -5.78 -12.43 -1.22
C GLU A 67 -6.21 -11.78 0.10
N THR A 68 -5.84 -12.38 1.22
CA THR A 68 -6.08 -11.84 2.58
C THR A 68 -5.44 -10.49 2.86
N MET A 69 -4.44 -10.11 2.08
CA MET A 69 -3.74 -8.82 2.21
C MET A 69 -4.42 -7.69 1.43
N GLY A 70 -5.59 -7.94 0.84
CA GLY A 70 -6.34 -6.97 0.05
C GLY A 70 -5.83 -6.80 -1.37
N ARG A 71 -6.65 -6.14 -2.20
CA ARG A 71 -6.39 -5.91 -3.63
C ARG A 71 -6.11 -4.44 -3.90
N PHE A 72 -4.88 -4.13 -4.29
CA PHE A 72 -4.41 -2.80 -4.68
C PHE A 72 -3.07 -2.88 -5.43
N SER A 73 -2.46 -1.75 -5.78
CA SER A 73 -1.16 -1.68 -6.46
C SER A 73 -0.02 -1.89 -5.45
N HIS A 74 0.12 -3.11 -4.97
CA HIS A 74 1.18 -3.46 -4.02
C HIS A 74 2.55 -3.15 -4.60
N GLU A 75 3.28 -2.25 -3.96
CA GLU A 75 4.66 -1.98 -4.32
C GLU A 75 5.61 -2.82 -3.47
N ASN A 76 5.44 -2.78 -2.16
CA ASN A 76 6.28 -3.53 -1.26
C ASN A 76 5.49 -4.04 -0.05
N SER A 77 6.04 -5.06 0.59
CA SER A 77 5.50 -5.61 1.83
C SER A 77 6.63 -6.02 2.77
N VAL A 78 6.43 -5.84 4.07
CA VAL A 78 7.39 -6.27 5.08
C VAL A 78 6.69 -7.02 6.21
N VAL A 79 7.11 -8.26 6.43
CA VAL A 79 6.63 -9.08 7.55
C VAL A 79 7.40 -8.70 8.80
N MET A 80 6.67 -8.46 9.88
CA MET A 80 7.25 -8.07 11.17
C MET A 80 7.74 -9.27 11.98
N PRO A 81 8.61 -9.06 12.99
CA PRO A 81 9.20 -10.16 13.77
C PRO A 81 8.23 -10.90 14.69
N ASP A 82 6.96 -10.54 14.73
CA ASP A 82 5.88 -11.32 15.35
C ASP A 82 5.35 -12.44 14.43
N ASP A 83 5.86 -12.51 13.20
CA ASP A 83 5.41 -13.41 12.13
C ASP A 83 3.90 -13.33 11.84
N ARG A 84 3.26 -12.21 12.19
CA ARG A 84 1.82 -11.97 12.03
C ARG A 84 1.52 -10.67 11.31
N THR A 85 2.22 -9.59 11.69
CA THR A 85 1.97 -8.26 11.17
C THR A 85 2.72 -8.03 9.88
N VAL A 86 2.02 -7.54 8.86
CA VAL A 86 2.59 -7.16 7.56
C VAL A 86 2.19 -5.72 7.26
N PHE A 87 3.15 -4.86 6.97
CA PHE A 87 2.88 -3.52 6.43
C PHE A 87 3.04 -3.54 4.93
N LEU A 88 2.15 -2.83 4.23
CA LEU A 88 1.95 -2.92 2.79
C LEU A 88 1.91 -1.52 2.20
N SER A 89 2.85 -1.19 1.31
CA SER A 89 2.83 0.05 0.55
C SER A 89 2.00 -0.11 -0.72
N ASP A 90 1.39 0.99 -1.15
CA ASP A 90 0.50 1.08 -2.29
C ASP A 90 1.02 2.16 -3.25
N ASP A 91 1.36 1.79 -4.49
CA ASP A 91 1.86 2.75 -5.48
C ASP A 91 0.72 3.40 -6.25
N GLY A 92 0.77 4.71 -6.34
CA GLY A 92 -0.21 5.50 -7.07
C GLY A 92 -0.32 6.94 -6.58
N THR A 93 -1.45 7.56 -6.87
CA THR A 93 -1.84 8.90 -6.41
C THR A 93 -3.18 8.79 -5.71
N GLY A 94 -3.29 9.32 -4.50
CA GLY A 94 -4.50 9.16 -3.69
C GLY A 94 -4.65 7.72 -3.18
N VAL A 95 -3.56 7.13 -2.72
CA VAL A 95 -3.49 5.72 -2.28
C VAL A 95 -3.47 5.60 -0.77
N VAL A 96 -3.60 4.37 -0.27
CA VAL A 96 -3.80 4.07 1.16
C VAL A 96 -2.64 3.25 1.71
N PHE A 97 -2.22 3.51 2.93
CA PHE A 97 -1.27 2.67 3.65
C PHE A 97 -2.00 1.56 4.39
N PHE A 98 -1.63 0.29 4.15
CA PHE A 98 -2.32 -0.86 4.72
C PHE A 98 -1.46 -1.63 5.72
N LYS A 99 -2.15 -2.34 6.62
CA LYS A 99 -1.59 -3.31 7.55
C LYS A 99 -2.46 -4.57 7.57
N PHE A 100 -1.82 -5.72 7.50
CA PHE A 100 -2.47 -7.01 7.72
C PHE A 100 -1.95 -7.66 9.00
N VAL A 101 -2.82 -8.33 9.75
CA VAL A 101 -2.45 -9.10 10.95
C VAL A 101 -3.01 -10.50 10.83
N ALA A 102 -2.14 -11.48 10.69
CA ALA A 102 -2.52 -12.89 10.60
C ALA A 102 -3.11 -13.42 11.91
N ASP A 103 -4.08 -14.30 11.83
CA ASP A 103 -4.67 -14.99 12.99
C ASP A 103 -3.65 -15.89 13.69
N VAL A 104 -2.76 -16.50 12.92
CA VAL A 104 -1.73 -17.43 13.39
C VAL A 104 -0.36 -16.97 12.88
N ALA A 105 0.62 -16.89 13.77
CA ALA A 105 1.98 -16.53 13.37
C ALA A 105 2.55 -17.50 12.32
N GLY A 106 3.08 -16.95 11.24
CA GLY A 106 3.64 -17.70 10.12
C GLY A 106 2.61 -18.29 9.15
N ASP A 107 1.31 -17.99 9.33
CA ASP A 107 0.23 -18.42 8.43
C ASP A 107 -0.60 -17.21 7.99
N MET A 108 -0.38 -16.77 6.77
CA MET A 108 -1.04 -15.57 6.20
C MET A 108 -2.39 -15.89 5.53
N SER A 109 -2.88 -17.12 5.63
CA SER A 109 -4.12 -17.57 4.97
C SER A 109 -5.41 -17.07 5.64
N ALA A 110 -5.33 -16.47 6.82
CA ALA A 110 -6.44 -15.83 7.51
C ALA A 110 -5.95 -14.71 8.42
N GLY A 111 -6.73 -13.65 8.52
CA GLY A 111 -6.37 -12.52 9.36
C GLY A 111 -7.24 -11.30 9.11
N THR A 112 -6.82 -10.18 9.67
CA THR A 112 -7.53 -8.90 9.63
C THR A 112 -6.76 -7.88 8.81
N LEU A 113 -7.44 -7.25 7.87
CA LEU A 113 -6.93 -6.15 7.07
C LEU A 113 -7.29 -4.80 7.71
N TYR A 114 -6.32 -3.91 7.78
CA TYR A 114 -6.45 -2.55 8.32
C TYR A 114 -5.96 -1.52 7.31
N ALA A 115 -6.53 -0.31 7.39
CA ALA A 115 -6.10 0.85 6.62
C ALA A 115 -5.77 2.03 7.56
N ALA A 116 -4.79 2.84 7.17
CA ALA A 116 -4.35 3.97 7.98
C ALA A 116 -5.29 5.18 7.84
N GLN A 117 -5.73 5.73 8.96
CA GLN A 117 -6.25 7.08 9.05
C GLN A 117 -5.15 8.00 9.58
N ILE A 118 -4.90 9.09 8.87
CA ILE A 118 -3.77 9.97 9.14
C ILE A 118 -4.23 11.24 9.84
N THR A 119 -3.37 11.72 10.74
CA THR A 119 -3.51 13.04 11.35
C THR A 119 -2.22 13.82 11.21
N GLN A 120 -2.31 15.07 10.78
CA GLN A 120 -1.20 16.01 10.71
C GLN A 120 -1.45 17.18 11.67
N ALA A 121 -0.41 17.65 12.36
CA ALA A 121 -0.52 18.79 13.24
C ALA A 121 -0.83 20.07 12.45
N ALA A 122 -1.87 20.79 12.86
CA ALA A 122 -2.32 21.98 12.14
C ALA A 122 -1.19 23.05 12.04
N GLY A 123 -0.93 23.52 10.83
CA GLY A 123 0.08 24.55 10.52
C GLY A 123 1.52 24.05 10.51
N VAL A 124 1.73 22.73 10.55
CA VAL A 124 3.06 22.12 10.35
C VAL A 124 3.05 21.48 8.95
N ASP A 125 3.42 22.24 7.94
CA ASP A 125 3.39 21.85 6.52
C ASP A 125 4.80 21.61 5.93
N ASP A 126 5.87 21.96 6.65
CA ASP A 126 7.23 21.63 6.22
C ASP A 126 7.43 20.11 6.19
N PRO A 127 7.69 19.51 5.02
CA PRO A 127 7.83 18.07 4.90
C PRO A 127 9.02 17.50 5.72
N ALA A 128 9.95 18.32 6.15
CA ALA A 128 11.05 17.90 7.04
C ALA A 128 10.66 17.88 8.53
N GLU A 129 9.54 18.49 8.90
CA GLU A 129 9.07 18.63 10.29
C GLU A 129 7.70 17.96 10.49
N ALA A 130 6.90 17.80 9.43
CA ALA A 130 5.55 17.27 9.49
C ALA A 130 5.53 15.76 9.78
N ALA A 131 5.40 15.42 11.06
CA ALA A 131 5.11 14.05 11.46
C ALA A 131 3.61 13.75 11.24
N LEU A 132 3.32 12.55 10.73
CA LEU A 132 1.97 12.05 10.45
C LEU A 132 1.61 11.01 11.50
N GLY A 133 0.58 11.28 12.30
CA GLY A 133 0.00 10.31 13.24
C GLY A 133 -0.81 9.26 12.48
N ILE A 134 -0.79 8.01 12.94
CA ILE A 134 -1.49 6.89 12.34
C ILE A 134 -2.49 6.32 13.34
N GLU A 135 -3.75 6.20 12.94
CA GLU A 135 -4.75 5.35 13.56
C GLU A 135 -5.16 4.25 12.56
N TRP A 136 -5.35 3.02 13.05
CA TRP A 136 -5.68 1.91 12.18
C TRP A 136 -7.17 1.62 12.21
N ILE A 137 -7.83 1.72 11.05
CA ILE A 137 -9.21 1.33 10.84
C ILE A 137 -9.23 -0.14 10.42
N GLU A 138 -9.94 -0.96 11.18
CA GLU A 138 -10.21 -2.34 10.80
C GLU A 138 -11.19 -2.38 9.63
N LEU A 139 -10.81 -3.00 8.52
CA LEU A 139 -11.69 -3.18 7.38
C LEU A 139 -12.51 -4.47 7.52
N ALA A 140 -11.82 -5.60 7.60
CA ALA A 140 -12.46 -6.91 7.73
C ALA A 140 -11.47 -8.00 8.17
N SER A 141 -12.03 -9.12 8.67
CA SER A 141 -11.29 -10.34 8.97
C SER A 141 -11.89 -11.52 8.19
N MET A 142 -11.10 -12.10 7.28
CA MET A 142 -11.52 -13.23 6.44
C MET A 142 -10.37 -14.22 6.22
N GLY A 143 -10.75 -15.43 5.82
CA GLY A 143 -9.81 -16.45 5.36
C GLY A 143 -9.75 -16.53 3.83
N GLU A 144 -8.62 -16.98 3.33
CA GLU A 144 -8.30 -17.16 1.91
C GLU A 144 -9.41 -17.87 1.12
N ALA A 145 -9.94 -18.98 1.69
CA ALA A 145 -10.94 -19.78 1.00
C ALA A 145 -12.24 -19.01 0.74
N ASP A 146 -12.65 -18.13 1.65
CA ASP A 146 -13.86 -17.34 1.49
C ASP A 146 -13.65 -16.21 0.48
N ILE A 147 -12.45 -15.60 0.47
CA ILE A 147 -12.07 -14.56 -0.49
C ILE A 147 -11.96 -15.16 -1.89
N GLU A 148 -11.29 -16.32 -2.05
CA GLU A 148 -11.18 -17.00 -3.35
C GLU A 148 -12.57 -17.41 -3.87
N ALA A 149 -13.47 -17.89 -3.01
CA ALA A 149 -14.85 -18.18 -3.39
C ALA A 149 -15.59 -16.91 -3.87
N ALA A 150 -15.33 -15.76 -3.24
CA ALA A 150 -15.88 -14.49 -3.68
C ALA A 150 -15.33 -14.09 -5.06
N ILE A 151 -14.02 -14.16 -5.26
CA ILE A 151 -13.36 -13.90 -6.55
C ILE A 151 -13.92 -14.80 -7.63
N ALA A 152 -14.03 -16.12 -7.36
CA ALA A 152 -14.53 -17.09 -8.31
C ALA A 152 -15.99 -16.83 -8.73
N SER A 153 -16.78 -16.14 -7.89
CA SER A 153 -18.15 -15.77 -8.25
C SER A 153 -18.24 -14.77 -9.42
N PHE A 154 -17.16 -14.09 -9.73
CA PHE A 154 -17.03 -13.17 -10.87
C PHE A 154 -16.38 -13.81 -12.11
N ASP A 155 -15.99 -15.08 -12.06
CA ASP A 155 -15.47 -15.77 -13.24
C ASP A 155 -16.58 -15.87 -14.31
N GLY A 156 -16.22 -15.62 -15.57
CA GLY A 156 -17.18 -15.55 -16.67
C GLY A 156 -17.99 -14.26 -16.74
N THR A 157 -17.76 -13.31 -15.83
CA THR A 157 -18.32 -11.96 -15.91
C THR A 157 -17.50 -11.12 -16.86
N PHE A 158 -18.14 -10.50 -17.86
CA PHE A 158 -17.46 -9.71 -18.89
C PHE A 158 -18.27 -8.50 -19.36
N ALA A 159 -19.12 -7.96 -18.51
CA ALA A 159 -19.86 -6.74 -18.77
C ALA A 159 -19.70 -5.77 -17.61
N ASP A 160 -19.50 -4.51 -17.97
CA ASP A 160 -19.56 -3.42 -17.01
C ASP A 160 -20.85 -3.45 -16.20
N GLY A 161 -20.79 -3.10 -14.91
CA GLY A 161 -21.90 -3.16 -13.97
C GLY A 161 -22.16 -4.54 -13.33
N ASN A 162 -21.38 -5.58 -13.68
CA ASN A 162 -21.44 -6.87 -13.01
C ASN A 162 -20.42 -7.03 -11.86
N TYR A 163 -19.56 -6.02 -11.65
CA TYR A 163 -18.59 -5.96 -10.55
C TYR A 163 -19.14 -5.15 -9.39
N ILE A 164 -18.42 -5.13 -8.27
CA ILE A 164 -18.80 -4.34 -7.10
C ILE A 164 -18.80 -2.86 -7.49
N THR A 165 -19.93 -2.17 -7.27
CA THR A 165 -20.09 -0.75 -7.57
C THR A 165 -19.70 0.12 -6.39
N ASP A 166 -19.46 1.41 -6.63
CA ASP A 166 -19.18 2.38 -5.56
C ASP A 166 -20.34 2.47 -4.57
N GLU A 167 -21.60 2.39 -5.05
CA GLU A 167 -22.81 2.30 -4.22
C GLU A 167 -22.76 1.10 -3.27
N GLN A 168 -22.36 -0.07 -3.76
CA GLN A 168 -22.23 -1.28 -2.94
C GLN A 168 -21.08 -1.16 -1.92
N VAL A 169 -19.99 -0.47 -2.26
CA VAL A 169 -18.92 -0.19 -1.30
C VAL A 169 -19.42 0.73 -0.19
N CYS A 170 -20.16 1.77 -0.53
CA CYS A 170 -20.74 2.69 0.45
C CYS A 170 -21.76 2.01 1.36
N ASP A 171 -22.68 1.22 0.82
CA ASP A 171 -23.64 0.42 1.59
C ASP A 171 -22.93 -0.49 2.60
N TRP A 172 -21.86 -1.15 2.16
CA TRP A 172 -21.04 -1.98 3.04
C TRP A 172 -20.41 -1.16 4.17
N ALA A 173 -19.81 -0.01 3.84
CA ALA A 173 -19.17 0.86 4.83
C ALA A 173 -20.17 1.39 5.86
N GLU A 174 -21.37 1.82 5.44
CA GLU A 174 -22.46 2.24 6.34
C GLU A 174 -22.91 1.11 7.26
N SER A 175 -22.89 -0.14 6.80
CA SER A 175 -23.20 -1.29 7.65
C SER A 175 -22.19 -1.53 8.77
N LYS A 176 -20.94 -1.02 8.61
CA LYS A 176 -19.84 -1.17 9.56
C LYS A 176 -19.73 -0.02 10.56
N SER A 177 -20.03 1.19 10.15
CA SER A 177 -19.78 2.38 10.94
C SER A 177 -20.97 3.35 10.88
N ALA A 178 -21.35 3.89 12.04
CA ALA A 178 -22.30 5.00 12.14
C ALA A 178 -21.60 6.37 12.10
N ALA A 179 -20.29 6.42 11.76
CA ALA A 179 -19.51 7.64 11.68
C ALA A 179 -19.67 8.34 10.31
N ASP A 180 -19.20 9.58 10.21
CA ASP A 180 -19.11 10.33 8.95
C ASP A 180 -18.27 9.52 7.94
N LEU A 181 -18.95 8.96 6.96
CA LEU A 181 -18.32 8.20 5.90
C LEU A 181 -18.00 9.13 4.72
N SER A 182 -16.92 8.85 4.01
CA SER A 182 -16.55 9.57 2.79
C SER A 182 -17.36 9.10 1.57
N CYS A 183 -18.60 8.69 1.80
CA CYS A 183 -19.56 8.30 0.76
C CYS A 183 -20.48 9.46 0.40
N ASP A 184 -20.92 9.49 -0.86
CA ASP A 184 -21.88 10.48 -1.34
C ASP A 184 -23.23 10.29 -0.62
N GLU A 185 -23.77 11.36 -0.01
CA GLU A 185 -25.03 11.36 0.77
C GLU A 185 -26.27 11.03 -0.10
N ASP A 186 -26.14 11.03 -1.42
CA ASP A 186 -27.23 10.75 -2.37
C ASP A 186 -27.40 9.24 -2.68
N VAL A 187 -26.55 8.37 -2.10
CA VAL A 187 -26.66 6.92 -2.29
C VAL A 187 -27.86 6.38 -1.53
N THR A 188 -28.85 5.90 -2.28
CA THR A 188 -30.00 5.20 -1.70
C THR A 188 -29.60 3.76 -1.37
N ILE A 189 -29.53 3.44 -0.09
CA ILE A 189 -29.20 2.09 0.38
C ILE A 189 -30.28 1.10 -0.10
N ASP A 190 -30.02 0.46 -1.22
CA ASP A 190 -30.76 -0.75 -1.60
C ASP A 190 -30.11 -1.96 -0.90
N ALA A 191 -30.88 -3.02 -0.70
CA ALA A 191 -30.40 -4.24 -0.04
C ALA A 191 -29.13 -4.75 -0.76
N ASN A 192 -27.95 -4.35 -0.26
CA ASN A 192 -26.67 -4.60 -0.91
C ASN A 192 -26.36 -6.11 -0.91
N PRO A 193 -26.19 -6.75 -2.08
CA PRO A 193 -25.78 -8.14 -2.15
C PRO A 193 -24.36 -8.39 -1.62
N PHE A 194 -23.57 -7.33 -1.51
CA PHE A 194 -22.20 -7.35 -0.98
C PHE A 194 -22.10 -6.74 0.43
N SER A 195 -23.13 -6.85 1.24
CA SER A 195 -23.11 -6.41 2.64
C SER A 195 -22.17 -7.23 3.54
N ASP A 196 -21.40 -8.14 2.98
CA ASP A 196 -20.36 -8.92 3.62
C ASP A 196 -18.96 -8.36 3.35
N ASP A 197 -17.99 -8.88 4.06
CA ASP A 197 -16.63 -8.35 4.14
C ASP A 197 -15.76 -8.57 2.88
N ARG A 198 -16.27 -9.27 1.87
CA ARG A 198 -15.53 -9.45 0.60
C ARG A 198 -15.21 -8.13 -0.09
N VAL A 199 -16.00 -7.08 0.15
CA VAL A 199 -15.76 -5.72 -0.37
C VAL A 199 -14.39 -5.22 0.05
N ALA A 200 -13.98 -5.44 1.31
CA ALA A 200 -12.68 -5.01 1.83
C ALA A 200 -11.48 -5.63 1.10
N TYR A 201 -11.66 -6.81 0.52
CA TYR A 201 -10.60 -7.56 -0.14
C TYR A 201 -10.58 -7.41 -1.66
N LEU A 202 -11.73 -7.12 -2.29
CA LEU A 202 -11.85 -6.97 -3.73
C LEU A 202 -11.76 -5.50 -4.18
N GLU A 203 -12.23 -4.57 -3.34
CA GLU A 203 -12.20 -3.12 -3.59
C GLU A 203 -11.51 -2.38 -2.42
N SER A 204 -10.33 -2.85 -2.04
CA SER A 204 -9.66 -2.47 -0.77
C SER A 204 -9.43 -0.97 -0.62
N ARG A 205 -9.00 -0.25 -1.67
CA ARG A 205 -8.82 1.21 -1.61
C ARG A 205 -10.15 1.93 -1.35
N LYS A 206 -11.17 1.61 -2.15
CA LYS A 206 -12.50 2.21 -2.03
C LYS A 206 -13.12 1.90 -0.68
N ALA A 207 -13.03 0.65 -0.24
CA ALA A 207 -13.50 0.19 1.07
C ALA A 207 -12.81 0.94 2.22
N ALA A 208 -11.50 1.12 2.15
CA ALA A 208 -10.72 1.85 3.14
C ALA A 208 -11.15 3.31 3.24
N VAL A 209 -11.23 4.01 2.11
CA VAL A 209 -11.64 5.42 2.05
C VAL A 209 -13.08 5.59 2.51
N ALA A 210 -13.98 4.71 2.09
CA ALA A 210 -15.39 4.73 2.54
C ALA A 210 -15.53 4.61 4.05
N LEU A 211 -14.64 3.85 4.73
CA LEU A 211 -14.60 3.75 6.20
C LEU A 211 -13.81 4.89 6.88
N GLY A 212 -13.31 5.86 6.12
CA GLY A 212 -12.61 7.04 6.66
C GLY A 212 -11.10 6.89 6.77
N ALA A 213 -10.48 5.88 6.12
CA ALA A 213 -9.05 5.85 5.95
C ALA A 213 -8.57 6.98 5.02
N THR A 214 -7.32 7.38 5.16
CA THR A 214 -6.74 8.46 4.38
C THR A 214 -6.26 7.95 3.02
N GLY A 215 -6.96 8.34 1.96
CA GLY A 215 -6.62 8.05 0.57
C GLY A 215 -5.85 9.19 -0.09
N GLU A 216 -4.78 9.69 0.53
CA GLU A 216 -4.06 10.87 0.06
C GLU A 216 -2.58 10.60 -0.20
N PHE A 217 -2.08 9.43 0.17
CA PHE A 217 -0.68 9.09 -0.05
C PHE A 217 -0.35 9.06 -1.55
N ARG A 218 0.93 9.32 -1.83
CA ARG A 218 1.42 9.32 -3.20
C ARG A 218 2.72 8.56 -3.31
N LYS A 219 2.76 7.62 -4.26
CA LYS A 219 4.00 6.93 -4.62
C LYS A 219 4.73 6.36 -3.40
N MET A 220 4.03 5.54 -2.61
CA MET A 220 4.67 4.74 -1.58
C MET A 220 5.42 3.58 -2.23
N GLU A 221 6.71 3.54 -2.01
CA GLU A 221 7.63 2.58 -2.62
C GLU A 221 8.15 1.58 -1.57
N GLY A 222 9.45 1.37 -1.50
CA GLY A 222 10.08 0.41 -0.60
C GLY A 222 9.76 0.62 0.88
N VAL A 223 9.37 -0.47 1.55
CA VAL A 223 9.19 -0.56 3.00
C VAL A 223 10.14 -1.60 3.55
N ASN A 224 10.94 -1.26 4.57
CA ASN A 224 11.90 -2.22 5.11
C ASN A 224 12.23 -1.96 6.60
N ILE A 225 12.77 -2.99 7.26
CA ILE A 225 13.27 -2.98 8.63
C ILE A 225 14.69 -3.56 8.70
N ASN A 226 15.42 -3.24 9.75
CA ASN A 226 16.54 -4.10 10.15
C ASN A 226 15.98 -5.31 10.90
N TYR A 227 15.97 -6.47 10.25
CA TYR A 227 15.36 -7.68 10.78
C TYR A 227 16.03 -8.19 12.05
N ASN A 228 17.35 -8.03 12.16
CA ASN A 228 18.11 -8.46 13.33
C ASN A 228 17.78 -7.59 14.54
N LEU A 229 17.75 -6.27 14.38
CA LEU A 229 17.38 -5.33 15.45
C LEU A 229 15.92 -5.50 15.85
N ALA A 230 15.02 -5.62 14.88
CA ALA A 230 13.59 -5.78 15.13
C ALA A 230 13.29 -7.10 15.85
N SER A 231 13.94 -8.21 15.45
CA SER A 231 13.79 -9.49 16.12
C SER A 231 14.37 -9.48 17.54
N ASN A 232 15.51 -8.82 17.75
CA ASN A 232 16.08 -8.65 19.09
C ASN A 232 15.14 -7.83 19.99
N TRP A 233 14.63 -6.72 19.50
CA TRP A 233 13.64 -5.91 20.20
C TRP A 233 12.37 -6.71 20.52
N TRP A 234 11.85 -7.45 19.53
CA TRP A 234 10.65 -8.26 19.69
C TRP A 234 10.82 -9.36 20.75
N ASN A 235 11.92 -10.05 20.76
CA ASN A 235 12.23 -11.12 21.71
C ASN A 235 12.70 -10.62 23.10
N GLY A 236 12.70 -9.33 23.36
CA GLY A 236 13.09 -8.74 24.63
C GLY A 236 14.60 -8.76 24.87
N GLY A 237 15.40 -8.94 23.82
CA GLY A 237 16.87 -8.91 23.89
C GLY A 237 17.49 -7.52 23.73
N ALA A 238 16.70 -6.53 23.37
CA ALA A 238 17.16 -5.15 23.24
C ALA A 238 17.46 -4.57 24.63
N ALA A 239 18.64 -3.99 24.80
CA ALA A 239 18.95 -3.16 25.95
C ALA A 239 18.01 -1.93 25.96
N ASP A 240 17.75 -1.34 27.14
CA ASP A 240 17.02 -0.07 27.23
C ASP A 240 17.73 0.99 26.34
N GLY A 241 17.14 1.28 25.17
CA GLY A 241 17.71 2.20 24.19
C GLY A 241 17.83 1.64 22.77
N ASP A 242 17.88 0.33 22.59
CA ASP A 242 17.86 -0.28 21.26
C ASP A 242 16.44 -0.23 20.70
N GLN A 243 16.21 0.72 19.82
CA GLN A 243 14.91 0.94 19.20
C GLN A 243 14.90 0.38 17.78
N ALA A 244 13.87 -0.36 17.45
CA ALA A 244 13.65 -0.84 16.09
C ALA A 244 12.75 0.14 15.31
N TYR A 245 13.09 0.35 14.06
CA TYR A 245 12.37 1.24 13.16
C TYR A 245 12.07 0.55 11.82
N MET A 246 10.93 0.91 11.26
CA MET A 246 10.58 0.66 9.88
C MET A 246 10.81 1.96 9.09
N TYR A 247 11.30 1.82 7.87
CA TYR A 247 11.43 2.93 6.93
C TYR A 247 10.54 2.71 5.72
N MET A 248 10.00 3.80 5.18
CA MET A 248 9.20 3.81 3.97
C MET A 248 9.69 4.91 3.05
N ALA A 249 9.99 4.57 1.81
CA ALA A 249 10.25 5.52 0.75
C ALA A 249 8.92 5.99 0.13
N MET A 250 8.86 7.27 -0.19
CA MET A 250 7.86 7.85 -1.08
C MET A 250 8.60 8.61 -2.16
N SER A 251 8.48 8.16 -3.40
CA SER A 251 9.21 8.79 -4.50
C SER A 251 8.68 10.18 -4.83
N SER A 252 7.47 10.51 -4.36
CA SER A 252 6.87 11.83 -4.52
C SER A 252 5.87 12.09 -3.38
N PHE A 253 5.68 13.36 -2.98
CA PHE A 253 4.64 13.81 -2.04
C PHE A 253 3.94 15.08 -2.54
N ASP A 254 3.95 15.32 -3.86
CA ASP A 254 3.16 16.34 -4.53
C ASP A 254 1.68 15.89 -4.72
N LYS A 255 0.86 16.68 -5.38
CA LYS A 255 -0.57 16.41 -5.65
C LYS A 255 -1.36 16.17 -4.36
N THR A 256 -1.97 15.02 -4.18
CA THR A 256 -2.88 14.67 -3.08
C THR A 256 -2.31 14.83 -1.67
N MET A 257 -0.99 14.94 -1.50
CA MET A 257 -0.38 15.24 -0.20
C MET A 257 -0.07 16.74 -0.02
N SER A 258 -0.34 17.58 -1.04
CA SER A 258 0.03 19.00 -1.07
C SER A 258 -0.94 19.87 -1.88
N ASP A 259 -2.23 19.52 -1.88
CA ASP A 259 -3.28 20.22 -2.63
C ASP A 259 -4.18 21.11 -1.78
N ASP A 260 -3.86 21.28 -0.50
CA ASP A 260 -4.64 22.00 0.50
C ASP A 260 -6.00 21.32 0.83
N GLU A 261 -6.17 20.04 0.46
CA GLU A 261 -7.35 19.24 0.75
C GLU A 261 -7.02 18.03 1.65
N GLY A 262 -7.99 17.57 2.44
CA GLY A 262 -7.88 16.35 3.24
C GLY A 262 -7.05 16.47 4.53
N ALA A 263 -6.47 15.35 4.95
CA ALA A 263 -5.76 15.20 6.23
C ALA A 263 -4.25 15.46 6.12
N ILE A 264 -3.67 15.29 4.92
CA ILE A 264 -2.24 15.48 4.66
C ILE A 264 -2.07 16.76 3.84
N GLN A 265 -1.37 17.75 4.40
CA GLN A 265 -1.15 19.04 3.77
C GLN A 265 0.31 19.46 3.92
N LEU A 266 1.16 18.96 3.04
CA LEU A 266 2.58 19.27 3.02
C LEU A 266 2.86 20.43 2.05
N ASN A 267 3.89 21.21 2.34
CA ASN A 267 4.43 22.13 1.35
C ASN A 267 5.04 21.34 0.17
N GLY A 268 4.40 21.45 -1.00
CA GLY A 268 4.73 20.68 -2.20
C GLY A 268 5.93 21.18 -3.01
N ASP A 269 6.65 22.25 -2.57
CA ASP A 269 7.75 22.84 -3.35
C ASP A 269 8.83 21.82 -3.76
N ASN A 270 9.10 20.86 -2.89
CA ASN A 270 10.04 19.75 -3.13
C ASN A 270 9.34 18.41 -3.38
N GLY A 271 8.03 18.39 -3.54
CA GLY A 271 7.21 17.17 -3.55
C GLY A 271 7.62 16.15 -4.61
N LYS A 272 8.18 16.61 -5.72
CA LYS A 272 8.69 15.74 -6.78
C LYS A 272 10.03 15.07 -6.48
N CYS A 273 10.69 15.44 -5.40
CA CYS A 273 11.98 14.85 -5.03
C CYS A 273 11.84 13.76 -3.95
N GLY A 274 10.64 13.60 -3.39
CA GLY A 274 10.30 12.52 -2.48
C GLY A 274 10.82 12.69 -1.06
N VAL A 275 10.52 11.70 -0.24
CA VAL A 275 10.82 11.66 1.20
C VAL A 275 10.99 10.22 1.66
N VAL A 276 11.83 9.99 2.66
CA VAL A 276 11.85 8.72 3.41
C VAL A 276 11.33 8.99 4.81
N TYR A 277 10.30 8.27 5.20
CA TYR A 277 9.75 8.28 6.55
C TYR A 277 10.37 7.19 7.41
N ARG A 278 10.46 7.46 8.71
CA ARG A 278 10.83 6.52 9.76
C ARG A 278 9.65 6.33 10.70
N MET A 279 9.37 5.08 11.06
CA MET A 279 8.32 4.68 11.98
C MET A 279 8.89 3.82 13.09
N LYS A 280 8.67 4.22 14.33
CA LYS A 280 9.11 3.45 15.49
C LYS A 280 8.25 2.21 15.67
N LEU A 281 8.86 1.03 15.73
CA LEU A 281 8.14 -0.19 16.06
C LEU A 281 7.73 -0.19 17.53
N MET A 282 6.52 -0.61 17.79
CA MET A 282 5.95 -0.72 19.15
C MET A 282 5.04 -1.95 19.26
N ARG A 283 4.64 -2.29 20.46
CA ARG A 283 3.61 -3.29 20.70
C ARG A 283 2.29 -2.59 20.95
N ASN A 284 1.25 -3.02 20.25
CA ASN A 284 -0.11 -2.58 20.55
C ASN A 284 -0.68 -3.31 21.77
N ALA A 285 -1.91 -2.98 22.15
CA ALA A 285 -2.59 -3.57 23.28
C ALA A 285 -2.89 -5.08 23.10
N ALA A 286 -2.97 -5.57 21.88
CA ALA A 286 -3.13 -6.99 21.55
C ALA A 286 -1.78 -7.75 21.61
N GLY A 287 -0.67 -7.04 21.77
CA GLY A 287 0.67 -7.64 21.83
C GLY A 287 1.29 -7.89 20.47
N GLU A 288 0.81 -7.24 19.43
CA GLU A 288 1.30 -7.33 18.04
C GLU A 288 2.23 -6.17 17.72
N VAL A 289 3.04 -6.30 16.67
CA VAL A 289 3.87 -5.19 16.19
C VAL A 289 2.99 -4.12 15.57
N ASP A 290 3.28 -2.86 15.88
CA ASP A 290 2.53 -1.71 15.37
C ASP A 290 3.42 -0.50 15.15
N VAL A 291 2.88 0.48 14.41
CA VAL A 291 3.44 1.83 14.23
C VAL A 291 2.31 2.85 14.39
N MET A 292 2.63 3.99 15.00
CA MET A 292 1.63 5.04 15.28
C MET A 292 2.02 6.41 14.72
N THR A 293 3.21 6.54 14.15
CA THR A 293 3.68 7.83 13.65
C THR A 293 4.72 7.63 12.56
N MET A 294 4.54 8.32 11.44
CA MET A 294 5.54 8.49 10.40
C MET A 294 6.29 9.80 10.65
N VAL A 295 7.59 9.72 10.87
CA VAL A 295 8.45 10.89 11.08
C VAL A 295 9.37 11.00 9.88
N PRO A 296 9.47 12.19 9.22
CA PRO A 296 10.40 12.35 8.11
C PRO A 296 11.84 12.13 8.58
N ALA A 297 12.56 11.24 7.91
CA ALA A 297 13.97 10.93 8.17
C ALA A 297 14.87 11.75 7.25
N ILE A 298 14.54 11.80 5.96
CA ILE A 298 15.22 12.62 4.97
C ILE A 298 14.24 13.03 3.87
N VAL A 299 14.28 14.31 3.49
CA VAL A 299 13.45 14.88 2.42
C VAL A 299 14.34 15.26 1.24
N GLY A 300 13.92 14.90 0.04
CA GLY A 300 14.60 15.25 -1.20
C GLY A 300 14.51 16.74 -1.53
N GLY A 301 15.25 17.15 -2.56
CA GLY A 301 15.23 18.52 -3.03
C GLY A 301 16.41 19.39 -2.54
N PRO A 302 16.41 20.71 -2.82
CA PRO A 302 15.33 21.46 -3.48
C PRO A 302 15.06 21.03 -4.93
N TYR A 303 13.81 21.25 -5.36
CA TYR A 303 13.35 21.05 -6.73
C TYR A 303 13.52 22.34 -7.55
N TYR A 304 13.97 22.22 -8.79
CA TYR A 304 14.26 23.33 -9.69
C TYR A 304 13.46 23.20 -10.99
N ALA A 305 12.27 23.75 -11.02
CA ALA A 305 11.31 23.64 -12.14
C ALA A 305 11.81 24.28 -13.46
N ASP A 306 12.84 25.09 -13.42
CA ASP A 306 13.44 25.75 -14.59
C ASP A 306 14.57 24.94 -15.26
N ARG A 307 14.91 23.77 -14.69
CA ARG A 307 15.92 22.87 -15.24
C ARG A 307 15.30 21.81 -16.11
N SER A 308 16.05 21.29 -17.06
CA SER A 308 15.69 20.15 -17.90
C SER A 308 16.47 18.88 -17.54
N VAL A 309 17.45 19.00 -16.65
CA VAL A 309 18.29 17.90 -16.14
C VAL A 309 18.63 18.24 -14.69
N ASN A 310 18.62 17.23 -13.85
CA ASN A 310 18.86 17.42 -12.41
C ASN A 310 17.88 18.44 -11.80
N GLU A 311 16.60 18.22 -12.03
CA GLU A 311 15.51 19.03 -11.48
C GLU A 311 15.47 18.95 -9.94
N CYS A 312 15.88 17.82 -9.35
CA CYS A 312 16.19 17.72 -7.93
C CYS A 312 17.69 17.99 -7.69
N ASN A 313 18.03 18.42 -6.48
CA ASN A 313 19.40 18.73 -6.09
C ASN A 313 20.27 17.46 -6.05
N VAL A 314 21.29 17.38 -6.87
CA VAL A 314 22.21 16.23 -6.98
C VAL A 314 23.02 15.91 -5.70
N ASN A 315 22.97 16.75 -4.69
CA ASN A 315 23.58 16.50 -3.38
C ASN A 315 22.58 16.01 -2.32
N ASN A 316 21.38 15.64 -2.74
CA ASN A 316 20.33 15.12 -1.89
C ASN A 316 19.57 14.03 -2.65
N ILE A 317 18.75 13.23 -1.95
CA ILE A 317 17.94 12.18 -2.56
C ILE A 317 16.94 12.75 -3.58
N SER A 318 16.62 11.95 -4.57
CA SER A 318 15.55 12.20 -5.53
C SER A 318 14.78 10.93 -5.80
N ASN A 319 13.46 11.00 -5.66
CA ASN A 319 12.55 9.86 -5.89
C ASN A 319 13.09 8.58 -5.24
N PRO A 320 13.23 8.54 -3.91
CA PRO A 320 13.67 7.35 -3.20
C PRO A 320 12.68 6.21 -3.46
N ASP A 321 13.21 5.04 -3.76
CA ASP A 321 12.43 3.87 -4.12
C ASP A 321 12.79 2.70 -3.18
N ASN A 322 13.81 1.94 -3.48
CA ASN A 322 14.18 0.76 -2.72
C ASN A 322 14.99 1.11 -1.46
N LEU A 323 14.68 0.45 -0.35
CA LEU A 323 15.34 0.64 0.94
C LEU A 323 15.97 -0.65 1.44
N LEU A 324 17.18 -0.53 2.02
CA LEU A 324 17.80 -1.60 2.80
C LEU A 324 18.39 -1.02 4.09
N ILE A 325 17.96 -1.54 5.23
CA ILE A 325 18.49 -1.13 6.53
C ILE A 325 19.59 -2.09 6.94
N MET A 326 20.82 -1.58 7.06
CA MET A 326 21.99 -2.35 7.40
C MET A 326 22.03 -2.71 8.89
N ASP A 327 22.81 -3.73 9.26
CA ASP A 327 22.94 -4.17 10.65
C ASP A 327 23.53 -3.11 11.59
N ASP A 328 24.24 -2.14 11.06
CA ASP A 328 24.78 -1.01 11.80
C ASP A 328 23.83 0.21 11.89
N GLY A 329 22.59 0.06 11.41
CA GLY A 329 21.54 1.08 11.46
C GLY A 329 21.51 2.03 10.26
N ARG A 330 22.54 2.04 9.40
CA ARG A 330 22.53 2.88 8.19
C ARG A 330 21.49 2.40 7.19
N VAL A 331 20.89 3.34 6.47
CA VAL A 331 19.89 3.07 5.45
C VAL A 331 20.50 3.28 4.07
N LEU A 332 20.46 2.25 3.23
CA LEU A 332 20.71 2.40 1.80
C LEU A 332 19.40 2.81 1.13
N ILE A 333 19.45 3.87 0.34
CA ILE A 333 18.31 4.42 -0.39
C ILE A 333 18.66 4.38 -1.87
N GLY A 334 17.96 3.54 -2.64
CA GLY A 334 18.03 3.50 -4.09
C GLY A 334 17.05 4.50 -4.69
N GLU A 335 17.44 5.17 -5.75
CA GLU A 335 16.59 6.06 -6.53
C GLU A 335 16.00 5.32 -7.74
N ASP A 336 14.76 5.65 -8.09
CA ASP A 336 14.21 5.48 -9.42
C ASP A 336 13.65 6.83 -9.92
N THR A 337 14.52 7.63 -10.54
CA THR A 337 14.23 9.03 -10.80
C THR A 337 14.50 9.46 -12.24
N GLY A 338 13.60 10.29 -12.77
CA GLY A 338 13.87 11.13 -13.95
C GLY A 338 14.39 12.53 -13.58
N ASN A 339 14.42 12.89 -12.28
CA ASN A 339 14.81 14.22 -11.80
C ASN A 339 16.31 14.34 -11.48
N HIS A 340 17.06 13.25 -11.58
CA HIS A 340 18.52 13.22 -11.69
C HIS A 340 18.91 12.64 -13.06
N GLU A 341 20.04 13.03 -13.59
CA GLU A 341 20.56 12.49 -14.86
C GLU A 341 20.87 10.99 -14.74
N ASN A 342 21.30 10.56 -13.57
CA ASN A 342 21.60 9.17 -13.26
C ASN A 342 21.04 8.82 -11.87
N ASN A 343 20.45 7.65 -11.75
CA ASN A 343 20.06 7.09 -10.45
C ASN A 343 21.29 6.76 -9.62
N VAL A 344 21.22 7.05 -8.34
CA VAL A 344 22.30 6.78 -7.37
C VAL A 344 21.78 5.96 -6.19
N VAL A 345 22.69 5.38 -5.43
CA VAL A 345 22.40 4.76 -4.15
C VAL A 345 23.03 5.62 -3.07
N TRP A 346 22.21 6.08 -2.13
CA TRP A 346 22.62 6.87 -0.97
C TRP A 346 22.88 5.97 0.22
N VAL A 347 23.83 6.36 1.05
CA VAL A 347 24.01 5.84 2.40
C VAL A 347 23.59 6.94 3.37
N PHE A 348 22.50 6.70 4.07
CA PHE A 348 21.96 7.61 5.06
C PHE A 348 22.25 7.10 6.46
N ASP A 349 22.89 7.95 7.26
CA ASP A 349 23.16 7.72 8.68
C ASP A 349 22.12 8.53 9.46
N ASP A 350 21.11 7.85 10.00
CA ASP A 350 19.98 8.54 10.63
C ASP A 350 20.42 9.11 11.98
N PRO A 351 20.45 10.45 12.14
CA PRO A 351 20.95 11.08 13.37
C PRO A 351 20.05 10.86 14.59
N ALA A 352 18.89 10.25 14.40
CA ALA A 352 17.92 10.01 15.46
C ALA A 352 17.96 8.58 16.04
N ILE A 353 18.90 7.76 15.55
CA ILE A 353 19.11 6.40 16.03
C ILE A 353 20.49 6.26 16.70
#